data_85346bc682a0eae41be35b14e649b7a6
#
_entry.id   85346bc682a0eae41be35b14e649b7a6
#
_cell.length_a   1.000
_cell.length_b   1.000
_cell.length_c   1.000
_cell.angle_alpha   90.00
_cell.angle_beta   90.00
_cell.angle_gamma   90.00
#
_symmetry.space_group_name_H-M   'P 1'
#
loop_
_entity.id
_entity.type
_entity.pdbx_description
1 polymer ?
#
loop_
_entity_poly.entity_id
_entity_poly.type
_entity_poly.pdbx_seq_one_letter_code
_entity_poly.pdbx_strand_id
1 'polypeptide(L)'
;ARRAVREFAAQQRPEWRVLASFVVLRSRLAAGQHGIPVRRVETLAGDLDAAGWTGAGVETRLLGAALALSRGQRARGRDLLALAARARRRGPALLRVRAWQAEALLRLSRGNRPGAAVAIRTALRILDEHRASLGATDLRAYSSGFRIELAGLGLRMAFEHGAAARVLAWAEQGRASHLLMKRARPPGDPWLAGALAELRATAGNLEASRNPKVVQRQAALEREIRDYSRRQHGAAGPAAGPPPVARLAESLGEQALVEYVQLDDQLHAVTVTAGRARLHPLGPLAPIRDLVERLPFALRRLARADSSAAAVMVRHAADRLDALLLAPLAAELGDRPLVLIPTGPLQFLPWSVLPSCAGRAVSVAPSASLWHTASGRDGGGHVSAVAGPGLPGAREEAVAVAALHGAKALTGEDATAEAALAALDGAGLAHLAAHGRVNLTNPLFSALSLADGPLTVYDLERLAEPPRMVILAACESGRSVVRAGDELLGLSATFLALGTRCIIASLVPVPDAQTTPLMVGLHGLLADGHPAASALALAQERAGGVAAAGFVCLGAGSTALG
;
A
#
# COMPACT_ATOMS: atom_id res chain seq x y z
N ALA A 1 -14.03 -26.32 -5.89
CA ALA A 1 -14.76 -26.05 -7.13
C ALA A 1 -15.24 -27.35 -7.82
N ARG A 2 -14.37 -28.36 -8.13
CA ARG A 2 -14.81 -29.63 -8.76
C ARG A 2 -15.85 -30.39 -7.93
N ARG A 3 -15.74 -30.40 -6.61
CA ARG A 3 -16.73 -31.00 -5.70
C ARG A 3 -18.07 -30.25 -5.82
N ALA A 4 -18.07 -28.92 -5.82
CA ALA A 4 -19.27 -28.11 -5.98
C ALA A 4 -19.99 -28.36 -7.32
N VAL A 5 -19.27 -28.59 -8.43
CA VAL A 5 -19.88 -28.96 -9.71
C VAL A 5 -20.68 -30.25 -9.61
N ARG A 6 -20.17 -31.29 -8.90
CA ARG A 6 -20.84 -32.57 -8.69
C ARG A 6 -22.05 -32.43 -7.74
N GLU A 7 -21.88 -31.68 -6.66
CA GLU A 7 -22.93 -31.45 -5.67
C GLU A 7 -24.12 -30.68 -6.28
N PHE A 8 -23.86 -29.59 -7.05
CA PHE A 8 -24.93 -28.87 -7.74
C PHE A 8 -25.60 -29.69 -8.84
N ALA A 9 -24.88 -30.61 -9.51
CA ALA A 9 -25.48 -31.55 -10.45
C ALA A 9 -26.42 -32.53 -9.73
N ALA A 10 -26.00 -33.10 -8.60
CA ALA A 10 -26.84 -33.99 -7.78
C ALA A 10 -28.07 -33.28 -7.20
N GLN A 11 -27.96 -32.00 -6.86
CA GLN A 11 -29.06 -31.15 -6.36
C GLN A 11 -29.97 -30.61 -7.47
N GLN A 12 -29.73 -30.95 -8.73
CA GLN A 12 -30.48 -30.44 -9.90
C GLN A 12 -30.49 -28.89 -9.98
N ARG A 13 -29.34 -28.24 -9.65
CA ARG A 13 -29.16 -26.79 -9.71
C ARG A 13 -28.26 -26.41 -10.90
N PRO A 14 -28.79 -26.37 -12.13
CA PRO A 14 -27.98 -26.19 -13.33
C PRO A 14 -27.26 -24.84 -13.38
N GLU A 15 -27.88 -23.74 -12.93
CA GLU A 15 -27.28 -22.40 -12.94
C GLU A 15 -26.04 -22.34 -12.04
N TRP A 16 -26.10 -22.93 -10.83
CA TRP A 16 -24.98 -22.98 -9.90
C TRP A 16 -23.88 -23.95 -10.38
N ARG A 17 -24.25 -25.03 -11.05
CA ARG A 17 -23.30 -25.97 -11.68
C ARG A 17 -22.47 -25.25 -12.75
N VAL A 18 -23.08 -24.42 -13.59
CA VAL A 18 -22.42 -23.65 -14.63
C VAL A 18 -21.46 -22.64 -14.01
N LEU A 19 -21.89 -21.90 -12.96
CA LEU A 19 -21.04 -20.97 -12.21
C LEU A 19 -19.83 -21.68 -11.56
N ALA A 20 -20.05 -22.85 -10.95
CA ALA A 20 -18.96 -23.65 -10.38
C ALA A 20 -17.98 -24.14 -11.45
N SER A 21 -18.47 -24.44 -12.68
CA SER A 21 -17.63 -24.80 -13.83
C SER A 21 -16.75 -23.65 -14.30
N PHE A 22 -17.24 -22.40 -14.24
CA PHE A 22 -16.44 -21.20 -14.48
C PHE A 22 -15.31 -21.06 -13.45
N VAL A 23 -15.57 -21.29 -12.14
CA VAL A 23 -14.54 -21.27 -11.11
C VAL A 23 -13.47 -22.33 -11.37
N VAL A 24 -13.87 -23.55 -11.81
CA VAL A 24 -12.92 -24.60 -12.20
C VAL A 24 -12.06 -24.15 -13.39
N LEU A 25 -12.66 -23.56 -14.43
CA LEU A 25 -11.94 -23.05 -15.60
C LEU A 25 -10.88 -22.03 -15.18
N ARG A 26 -11.30 -21.01 -14.42
CA ARG A 26 -10.42 -19.94 -13.94
C ARG A 26 -9.25 -20.48 -13.11
N SER A 27 -9.53 -21.40 -12.17
CA SER A 27 -8.49 -22.03 -11.34
C SER A 27 -7.50 -22.86 -12.17
N ARG A 28 -7.97 -23.56 -13.20
CA ARG A 28 -7.09 -24.33 -14.09
C ARG A 28 -6.17 -23.44 -14.92
N LEU A 29 -6.70 -22.36 -15.48
CA LEU A 29 -5.90 -21.39 -16.25
C LEU A 29 -4.88 -20.68 -15.34
N ALA A 30 -5.27 -20.30 -14.12
CA ALA A 30 -4.37 -19.72 -13.13
C ALA A 30 -3.24 -20.68 -12.70
N ALA A 31 -3.50 -22.00 -12.72
CA ALA A 31 -2.51 -23.05 -12.49
C ALA A 31 -1.67 -23.42 -13.73
N GLY A 32 -1.69 -22.60 -14.80
CA GLY A 32 -0.91 -22.82 -16.03
C GLY A 32 -1.44 -23.94 -16.92
N GLN A 33 -2.65 -24.47 -16.68
CA GLN A 33 -3.24 -25.53 -17.51
C GLN A 33 -3.89 -24.95 -18.77
N HIS A 34 -3.07 -24.56 -19.74
CA HIS A 34 -3.55 -23.93 -20.98
C HIS A 34 -4.07 -24.92 -22.04
N GLY A 35 -4.06 -26.24 -21.81
CA GLY A 35 -4.54 -27.28 -22.75
C GLY A 35 -6.06 -27.31 -22.99
N ILE A 36 -6.84 -26.38 -22.46
CA ILE A 36 -8.30 -26.34 -22.57
C ILE A 36 -8.71 -25.89 -23.98
N PRO A 37 -9.57 -26.63 -24.72
CA PRO A 37 -10.05 -26.21 -26.03
C PRO A 37 -10.84 -24.89 -25.95
N VAL A 38 -10.55 -23.92 -26.83
CA VAL A 38 -11.24 -22.63 -26.89
C VAL A 38 -12.76 -22.81 -27.07
N ARG A 39 -13.18 -23.77 -27.88
CA ARG A 39 -14.60 -24.08 -28.07
C ARG A 39 -15.33 -24.42 -26.76
N ARG A 40 -14.66 -25.13 -25.85
CA ARG A 40 -15.25 -25.45 -24.53
C ARG A 40 -15.44 -24.19 -23.67
N VAL A 41 -14.52 -23.22 -23.81
CA VAL A 41 -14.62 -21.93 -23.11
C VAL A 41 -15.78 -21.10 -23.69
N GLU A 42 -15.97 -21.13 -25.01
CA GLU A 42 -17.09 -20.47 -25.70
C GLU A 42 -18.44 -21.03 -25.27
N THR A 43 -18.57 -22.37 -25.26
CA THR A 43 -19.80 -23.05 -24.81
C THR A 43 -20.12 -22.63 -23.36
N LEU A 44 -19.13 -22.68 -22.45
CA LEU A 44 -19.32 -22.29 -21.08
C LEU A 44 -19.75 -20.81 -20.95
N ALA A 45 -19.19 -19.91 -21.77
CA ALA A 45 -19.60 -18.51 -21.77
C ALA A 45 -21.07 -18.31 -22.20
N GLY A 46 -21.53 -19.09 -23.17
CA GLY A 46 -22.95 -19.12 -23.59
C GLY A 46 -23.87 -19.67 -22.50
N ASP A 47 -23.47 -20.78 -21.86
CA ASP A 47 -24.23 -21.38 -20.75
C ASP A 47 -24.35 -20.43 -19.56
N LEU A 48 -23.28 -19.66 -19.26
CA LEU A 48 -23.30 -18.64 -18.19
C LEU A 48 -24.28 -17.51 -18.50
N ASP A 49 -24.31 -17.02 -19.73
CA ASP A 49 -25.28 -15.99 -20.12
C ASP A 49 -26.73 -16.51 -20.05
N ALA A 50 -26.97 -17.73 -20.54
CA ALA A 50 -28.28 -18.38 -20.49
C ALA A 50 -28.76 -18.59 -19.03
N ALA A 51 -27.83 -18.83 -18.10
CA ALA A 51 -28.08 -18.95 -16.67
C ALA A 51 -28.15 -17.59 -15.93
N GLY A 52 -28.04 -16.44 -16.64
CA GLY A 52 -28.08 -15.10 -16.05
C GLY A 52 -26.77 -14.61 -15.43
N TRP A 53 -25.68 -15.40 -15.50
CA TRP A 53 -24.37 -15.04 -14.96
C TRP A 53 -23.54 -14.20 -15.95
N THR A 54 -24.09 -13.08 -16.42
CA THR A 54 -23.48 -12.23 -17.47
C THR A 54 -22.06 -11.79 -17.12
N GLY A 55 -21.77 -11.46 -15.85
CA GLY A 55 -20.42 -11.08 -15.41
C GLY A 55 -19.39 -12.20 -15.61
N ALA A 56 -19.74 -13.43 -15.21
CA ALA A 56 -18.90 -14.60 -15.41
C ALA A 56 -18.78 -14.95 -16.91
N GLY A 57 -19.83 -14.73 -17.71
CA GLY A 57 -19.83 -14.89 -19.16
C GLY A 57 -18.83 -13.96 -19.85
N VAL A 58 -18.81 -12.67 -19.48
CA VAL A 58 -17.83 -11.70 -19.99
C VAL A 58 -16.41 -12.09 -19.60
N GLU A 59 -16.17 -12.47 -18.34
CA GLU A 59 -14.85 -12.91 -17.89
C GLU A 59 -14.39 -14.19 -18.60
N THR A 60 -15.30 -15.14 -18.80
CA THR A 60 -15.02 -16.38 -19.55
C THR A 60 -14.60 -16.07 -21.01
N ARG A 61 -15.24 -15.10 -21.66
CA ARG A 61 -14.84 -14.66 -23.01
C ARG A 61 -13.48 -13.98 -23.03
N LEU A 62 -13.13 -13.18 -22.04
CA LEU A 62 -11.80 -12.59 -21.89
C LEU A 62 -10.72 -13.69 -21.77
N LEU A 63 -10.95 -14.70 -20.92
CA LEU A 63 -10.06 -15.85 -20.77
C LEU A 63 -9.95 -16.65 -22.07
N GLY A 64 -11.07 -16.88 -22.75
CA GLY A 64 -11.12 -17.55 -24.05
C GLY A 64 -10.38 -16.79 -25.14
N ALA A 65 -10.50 -15.47 -25.16
CA ALA A 65 -9.79 -14.60 -26.09
C ALA A 65 -8.27 -14.65 -25.86
N ALA A 66 -7.81 -14.56 -24.61
CA ALA A 66 -6.40 -14.69 -24.28
C ALA A 66 -5.85 -16.06 -24.73
N LEU A 67 -6.59 -17.15 -24.48
CA LEU A 67 -6.23 -18.49 -24.89
C LEU A 67 -6.21 -18.65 -26.42
N ALA A 68 -7.17 -18.06 -27.13
CA ALA A 68 -7.20 -18.10 -28.61
C ALA A 68 -6.03 -17.31 -29.21
N LEU A 69 -5.74 -16.12 -28.67
CA LEU A 69 -4.64 -15.28 -29.16
C LEU A 69 -3.27 -15.93 -28.91
N SER A 70 -3.05 -16.55 -27.76
CA SER A 70 -1.80 -17.28 -27.47
C SER A 70 -1.54 -18.46 -28.39
N ARG A 71 -2.59 -18.99 -29.05
CA ARG A 71 -2.53 -20.07 -30.04
C ARG A 71 -2.56 -19.57 -31.48
N GLY A 72 -2.43 -18.29 -31.73
CA GLY A 72 -2.47 -17.71 -33.08
C GLY A 72 -3.87 -17.62 -33.70
N GLN A 73 -4.94 -18.00 -33.00
CA GLN A 73 -6.34 -17.96 -33.48
C GLN A 73 -6.90 -16.52 -33.42
N ARG A 74 -6.27 -15.60 -34.17
CA ARG A 74 -6.52 -14.14 -34.04
C ARG A 74 -7.97 -13.74 -34.34
N ALA A 75 -8.62 -14.33 -35.34
CA ALA A 75 -10.03 -14.04 -35.69
C ALA A 75 -10.94 -14.39 -34.51
N ARG A 76 -10.82 -15.62 -34.02
CA ARG A 76 -11.62 -16.15 -32.92
C ARG A 76 -11.42 -15.36 -31.61
N GLY A 77 -10.17 -14.97 -31.29
CA GLY A 77 -9.88 -14.10 -30.18
C GLY A 77 -10.57 -12.75 -30.28
N ARG A 78 -10.57 -12.13 -31.46
CA ARG A 78 -11.27 -10.86 -31.73
C ARG A 78 -12.79 -10.97 -31.60
N ASP A 79 -13.38 -12.08 -32.06
CA ASP A 79 -14.82 -12.29 -31.94
C ASP A 79 -15.25 -12.42 -30.48
N LEU A 80 -14.48 -13.16 -29.66
CA LEU A 80 -14.73 -13.27 -28.22
C LEU A 80 -14.61 -11.91 -27.52
N LEU A 81 -13.60 -11.10 -27.87
CA LEU A 81 -13.45 -9.75 -27.33
C LEU A 81 -14.61 -8.84 -27.73
N ALA A 82 -15.07 -8.91 -29.00
CA ALA A 82 -16.19 -8.13 -29.49
C ALA A 82 -17.50 -8.47 -28.76
N LEU A 83 -17.74 -9.77 -28.50
CA LEU A 83 -18.90 -10.22 -27.72
C LEU A 83 -18.82 -9.73 -26.27
N ALA A 84 -17.66 -9.86 -25.61
CA ALA A 84 -17.47 -9.37 -24.25
C ALA A 84 -17.67 -7.85 -24.16
N ALA A 85 -17.20 -7.07 -25.15
CA ALA A 85 -17.30 -5.63 -25.18
C ALA A 85 -18.73 -5.08 -25.32
N ARG A 86 -19.72 -5.90 -25.72
CA ARG A 86 -21.14 -5.45 -25.86
C ARG A 86 -21.71 -4.94 -24.55
N ALA A 87 -21.31 -5.51 -23.40
CA ALA A 87 -21.81 -5.14 -22.08
C ALA A 87 -21.25 -3.81 -21.53
N ARG A 88 -20.35 -3.08 -22.25
CA ARG A 88 -19.62 -1.92 -21.71
C ARG A 88 -20.47 -0.71 -21.33
N ARG A 89 -21.71 -0.62 -21.80
CA ARG A 89 -22.59 0.54 -21.55
C ARG A 89 -23.71 0.27 -20.54
N ARG A 90 -23.96 -1.00 -20.18
CA ARG A 90 -25.10 -1.41 -19.35
C ARG A 90 -24.66 -2.37 -18.24
N GLY A 91 -25.40 -2.39 -17.13
CA GLY A 91 -25.19 -3.29 -16.01
C GLY A 91 -24.26 -2.73 -14.91
N PRO A 92 -23.92 -3.57 -13.93
CA PRO A 92 -23.08 -3.20 -12.78
C PRO A 92 -21.69 -2.67 -13.18
N ALA A 93 -21.12 -1.83 -12.33
CA ALA A 93 -19.84 -1.16 -12.62
C ALA A 93 -18.71 -2.14 -13.01
N LEU A 94 -18.50 -3.21 -12.24
CA LEU A 94 -17.45 -4.19 -12.51
C LEU A 94 -17.65 -4.95 -13.83
N LEU A 95 -18.89 -5.24 -14.21
CA LEU A 95 -19.21 -5.80 -15.52
C LEU A 95 -18.79 -4.85 -16.65
N ARG A 96 -19.14 -3.56 -16.52
CA ARG A 96 -18.77 -2.52 -17.49
C ARG A 96 -17.25 -2.33 -17.58
N VAL A 97 -16.54 -2.40 -16.45
CA VAL A 97 -15.07 -2.36 -16.39
C VAL A 97 -14.46 -3.50 -17.22
N ARG A 98 -14.92 -4.74 -16.99
CA ARG A 98 -14.45 -5.91 -17.75
C ARG A 98 -14.78 -5.81 -19.23
N ALA A 99 -15.96 -5.31 -19.58
CA ALA A 99 -16.34 -5.12 -20.97
C ALA A 99 -15.54 -4.01 -21.67
N TRP A 100 -15.15 -2.94 -20.97
CA TRP A 100 -14.23 -1.92 -21.47
C TRP A 100 -12.80 -2.45 -21.61
N GLN A 101 -12.36 -3.37 -20.74
CA GLN A 101 -11.10 -4.10 -20.91
C GLN A 101 -11.10 -4.92 -22.19
N ALA A 102 -12.19 -5.65 -22.47
CA ALA A 102 -12.37 -6.38 -23.73
C ALA A 102 -12.30 -5.45 -24.96
N GLU A 103 -12.95 -4.28 -24.89
CA GLU A 103 -12.87 -3.26 -25.93
C GLU A 103 -11.45 -2.75 -26.15
N ALA A 104 -10.69 -2.51 -25.07
CA ALA A 104 -9.30 -2.08 -25.16
C ALA A 104 -8.44 -3.13 -25.86
N LEU A 105 -8.55 -4.41 -25.47
CA LEU A 105 -7.84 -5.52 -26.08
C LEU A 105 -8.23 -5.72 -27.55
N LEU A 106 -9.52 -5.56 -27.88
CA LEU A 106 -10.00 -5.62 -29.26
C LEU A 106 -9.37 -4.52 -30.12
N ARG A 107 -9.30 -3.29 -29.61
CA ARG A 107 -8.65 -2.17 -30.31
C ARG A 107 -7.15 -2.40 -30.47
N LEU A 108 -6.47 -2.93 -29.45
CA LEU A 108 -5.05 -3.32 -29.54
C LEU A 108 -4.84 -4.39 -30.62
N SER A 109 -5.68 -5.42 -30.68
CA SER A 109 -5.59 -6.48 -31.70
C SER A 109 -5.80 -5.99 -33.14
N ARG A 110 -6.34 -4.76 -33.31
CA ARG A 110 -6.53 -4.06 -34.57
C ARG A 110 -5.50 -2.95 -34.82
N GLY A 111 -4.49 -2.80 -33.95
CA GLY A 111 -3.47 -1.75 -34.05
C GLY A 111 -3.93 -0.35 -33.61
N ASN A 112 -5.17 -0.20 -33.13
CA ASN A 112 -5.70 1.10 -32.68
C ASN A 112 -5.30 1.38 -31.23
N ARG A 113 -4.03 1.76 -31.02
CA ARG A 113 -3.47 2.09 -29.70
C ARG A 113 -4.12 3.32 -29.05
N PRO A 114 -4.33 4.46 -29.76
CA PRO A 114 -5.00 5.61 -29.15
C PRO A 114 -6.40 5.27 -28.65
N GLY A 115 -7.18 4.53 -29.44
CA GLY A 115 -8.49 4.07 -29.06
C GLY A 115 -8.47 3.10 -27.86
N ALA A 116 -7.46 2.23 -27.78
CA ALA A 116 -7.27 1.34 -26.62
C ALA A 116 -6.97 2.14 -25.35
N ALA A 117 -6.11 3.15 -25.40
CA ALA A 117 -5.81 4.02 -24.25
C ALA A 117 -7.06 4.75 -23.74
N VAL A 118 -7.95 5.20 -24.64
CA VAL A 118 -9.24 5.79 -24.27
C VAL A 118 -10.13 4.76 -23.57
N ALA A 119 -10.20 3.52 -24.08
CA ALA A 119 -11.01 2.46 -23.49
C ALA A 119 -10.51 2.10 -22.09
N ILE A 120 -9.19 2.00 -21.89
CA ILE A 120 -8.57 1.72 -20.58
C ILE A 120 -8.90 2.85 -19.59
N ARG A 121 -8.70 4.12 -19.96
CA ARG A 121 -9.04 5.27 -19.09
C ARG A 121 -10.52 5.30 -18.73
N THR A 122 -11.41 4.94 -19.67
CA THR A 122 -12.84 4.83 -19.38
C THR A 122 -13.15 3.74 -18.36
N ALA A 123 -12.51 2.57 -18.49
CA ALA A 123 -12.65 1.49 -17.51
C ALA A 123 -12.14 1.89 -16.12
N LEU A 124 -10.97 2.56 -16.05
CA LEU A 124 -10.39 3.06 -14.80
C LEU A 124 -11.30 4.08 -14.13
N ARG A 125 -11.88 5.03 -14.86
CA ARG A 125 -12.82 6.01 -14.34
C ARG A 125 -14.07 5.34 -13.74
N ILE A 126 -14.66 4.37 -14.44
CA ILE A 126 -15.82 3.62 -13.92
C ILE A 126 -15.44 2.86 -12.64
N LEU A 127 -14.23 2.29 -12.59
CA LEU A 127 -13.72 1.59 -11.42
C LEU A 127 -13.53 2.55 -10.24
N ASP A 128 -13.00 3.75 -10.48
CA ASP A 128 -12.80 4.77 -9.44
C ASP A 128 -14.12 5.29 -8.88
N GLU A 129 -15.10 5.55 -9.74
CA GLU A 129 -16.46 5.91 -9.33
C GLU A 129 -17.09 4.81 -8.45
N HIS A 130 -16.92 3.54 -8.85
CA HIS A 130 -17.40 2.41 -8.05
C HIS A 130 -16.67 2.30 -6.71
N ARG A 131 -15.33 2.41 -6.70
CA ARG A 131 -14.54 2.35 -5.46
C ARG A 131 -14.88 3.50 -4.52
N ALA A 132 -15.12 4.70 -5.04
CA ALA A 132 -15.54 5.85 -4.24
C ALA A 132 -16.88 5.61 -3.53
N SER A 133 -17.76 4.78 -4.10
CA SER A 133 -19.04 4.41 -3.46
C SER A 133 -18.88 3.37 -2.33
N LEU A 134 -17.74 2.69 -2.23
CA LEU A 134 -17.49 1.70 -1.18
C LEU A 134 -17.05 2.39 0.13
N GLY A 135 -17.70 2.04 1.23
CA GLY A 135 -17.42 2.63 2.54
C GLY A 135 -16.20 2.06 3.26
N ALA A 136 -15.79 0.84 2.96
CA ALA A 136 -14.72 0.17 3.67
C ALA A 136 -13.40 0.20 2.88
N THR A 137 -12.31 0.53 3.58
CA THR A 137 -10.95 0.63 3.02
C THR A 137 -10.48 -0.71 2.45
N ASP A 138 -10.81 -1.83 3.09
CA ASP A 138 -10.46 -3.17 2.61
C ASP A 138 -11.17 -3.55 1.29
N LEU A 139 -12.44 -3.13 1.10
CA LEU A 139 -13.16 -3.34 -0.15
C LEU A 139 -12.59 -2.48 -1.29
N ARG A 140 -12.20 -1.25 -0.98
CA ARG A 140 -11.51 -0.37 -1.94
C ARG A 140 -10.18 -0.97 -2.40
N ALA A 141 -9.36 -1.47 -1.47
CA ALA A 141 -8.11 -2.15 -1.77
C ALA A 141 -8.31 -3.46 -2.54
N TYR A 142 -9.34 -4.26 -2.19
CA TYR A 142 -9.64 -5.51 -2.90
C TYR A 142 -9.99 -5.30 -4.38
N SER A 143 -10.70 -4.23 -4.71
CA SER A 143 -11.08 -3.92 -6.09
C SER A 143 -9.90 -3.45 -6.96
N SER A 144 -8.72 -3.24 -6.39
CA SER A 144 -7.51 -2.79 -7.10
C SER A 144 -6.93 -3.83 -8.05
N GLY A 145 -7.27 -5.12 -7.91
CA GLY A 145 -6.88 -6.15 -8.87
C GLY A 145 -7.28 -5.83 -10.32
N PHE A 146 -8.46 -5.27 -10.53
CA PHE A 146 -8.91 -4.83 -11.85
C PHE A 146 -8.12 -3.63 -12.39
N ARG A 147 -7.71 -2.75 -11.49
CA ARG A 147 -6.91 -1.57 -11.83
C ARG A 147 -5.54 -1.96 -12.38
N ILE A 148 -4.88 -2.94 -11.74
CA ILE A 148 -3.56 -3.43 -12.18
C ILE A 148 -3.62 -3.99 -13.59
N GLU A 149 -4.61 -4.83 -13.87
CA GLU A 149 -4.77 -5.42 -15.20
C GLU A 149 -4.94 -4.34 -16.27
N LEU A 150 -5.77 -3.32 -15.99
CA LEU A 150 -6.02 -2.19 -16.89
C LEU A 150 -4.78 -1.30 -17.05
N ALA A 151 -4.17 -0.88 -15.95
CA ALA A 151 -2.97 -0.06 -15.96
C ALA A 151 -1.79 -0.80 -16.61
N GLY A 152 -1.66 -2.11 -16.38
CA GLY A 152 -0.66 -2.97 -17.02
C GLY A 152 -0.77 -3.01 -18.54
N LEU A 153 -1.99 -2.97 -19.10
CA LEU A 153 -2.16 -2.84 -20.55
C LEU A 153 -1.64 -1.48 -21.06
N GLY A 154 -1.94 -0.41 -20.35
CA GLY A 154 -1.44 0.94 -20.66
C GLY A 154 0.08 1.05 -20.51
N LEU A 155 0.61 0.40 -19.49
CA LEU A 155 2.04 0.37 -19.21
C LEU A 155 2.81 -0.35 -20.34
N ARG A 156 2.37 -1.54 -20.79
CA ARG A 156 2.97 -2.22 -21.96
C ARG A 156 3.00 -1.34 -23.20
N MET A 157 1.89 -0.66 -23.48
CA MET A 157 1.82 0.29 -24.60
C MET A 157 2.81 1.46 -24.45
N ALA A 158 3.04 1.95 -23.23
CA ALA A 158 3.98 3.02 -22.94
C ALA A 158 5.44 2.58 -23.12
N PHE A 159 5.79 1.37 -22.68
CA PHE A 159 7.12 0.79 -22.87
C PHE A 159 7.47 0.59 -24.37
N GLU A 160 6.53 0.16 -25.20
CA GLU A 160 6.75 0.03 -26.63
C GLU A 160 7.13 1.35 -27.32
N HIS A 161 6.75 2.50 -26.73
CA HIS A 161 7.09 3.81 -27.26
C HIS A 161 8.33 4.44 -26.59
N GLY A 162 8.84 3.84 -25.51
CA GLY A 162 10.03 4.30 -24.79
C GLY A 162 9.91 5.67 -24.10
N ALA A 163 8.72 6.26 -24.00
CA ALA A 163 8.53 7.58 -23.42
C ALA A 163 8.39 7.52 -21.89
N ALA A 164 9.45 7.83 -21.15
CA ALA A 164 9.51 7.79 -19.68
C ALA A 164 8.31 8.44 -18.99
N ALA A 165 7.89 9.64 -19.41
CA ALA A 165 6.73 10.32 -18.84
C ALA A 165 5.42 9.54 -19.01
N ARG A 166 5.26 8.79 -20.10
CA ARG A 166 4.08 7.91 -20.29
C ARG A 166 4.16 6.66 -19.45
N VAL A 167 5.38 6.09 -19.29
CA VAL A 167 5.61 4.94 -18.40
C VAL A 167 5.25 5.34 -16.97
N LEU A 168 5.76 6.49 -16.47
CA LEU A 168 5.42 7.06 -15.18
C LEU A 168 3.90 7.21 -15.00
N ALA A 169 3.25 7.88 -15.94
CA ALA A 169 1.81 8.13 -15.85
C ALA A 169 0.97 6.83 -15.80
N TRP A 170 1.35 5.77 -16.51
CA TRP A 170 0.65 4.49 -16.47
C TRP A 170 1.01 3.65 -15.25
N ALA A 171 2.24 3.72 -14.75
CA ALA A 171 2.64 3.08 -13.50
C ALA A 171 1.83 3.65 -12.33
N GLU A 172 1.73 4.98 -12.24
CA GLU A 172 0.94 5.68 -11.24
C GLU A 172 -0.56 5.36 -11.30
N GLN A 173 -1.12 5.10 -12.49
CA GLN A 173 -2.51 4.64 -12.61
C GLN A 173 -2.76 3.28 -11.92
N GLY A 174 -1.74 2.46 -11.74
CA GLY A 174 -1.82 1.13 -11.12
C GLY A 174 -1.64 1.10 -9.62
N ARG A 175 -1.15 2.19 -8.99
CA ARG A 175 -0.58 2.17 -7.63
C ARG A 175 -1.44 2.85 -6.58
N ALA A 176 -1.40 2.30 -5.37
CA ALA A 176 -1.80 2.92 -4.09
C ALA A 176 -2.98 3.92 -4.17
N SER A 177 -3.86 3.70 -5.13
CA SER A 177 -4.90 4.67 -5.51
C SER A 177 -5.98 4.84 -4.43
N HIS A 178 -6.16 3.87 -3.53
CA HIS A 178 -7.10 3.99 -2.42
C HIS A 178 -6.66 5.03 -1.39
N LEU A 179 -5.35 5.27 -1.23
CA LEU A 179 -4.80 6.25 -0.30
C LEU A 179 -5.11 7.70 -0.72
N LEU A 180 -5.41 7.93 -2.00
CA LEU A 180 -5.82 9.23 -2.54
C LEU A 180 -7.34 9.46 -2.52
N MET A 181 -8.13 8.46 -2.11
CA MET A 181 -9.59 8.55 -2.07
C MET A 181 -10.05 9.27 -0.79
N LYS A 182 -11.08 10.10 -0.91
CA LYS A 182 -11.71 10.73 0.25
C LYS A 182 -12.25 9.68 1.24
N ARG A 183 -12.23 10.02 2.52
CA ARG A 183 -12.78 9.17 3.60
C ARG A 183 -14.22 8.79 3.30
N ALA A 184 -14.59 7.58 3.69
CA ALA A 184 -15.95 7.09 3.55
C ALA A 184 -16.88 7.57 4.66
N ARG A 185 -16.33 7.99 5.81
CA ARG A 185 -17.11 8.26 7.02
C ARG A 185 -16.83 9.65 7.56
N PRO A 186 -17.87 10.30 8.13
CA PRO A 186 -17.65 11.47 8.96
C PRO A 186 -16.90 11.06 10.25
N PRO A 187 -16.05 11.93 10.80
CA PRO A 187 -15.55 11.77 12.17
C PRO A 187 -16.71 11.68 13.17
N GLY A 188 -16.58 10.84 14.20
CA GLY A 188 -17.52 10.83 15.32
C GLY A 188 -18.73 9.88 15.21
N ASP A 189 -18.61 8.75 14.52
CA ASP A 189 -19.64 7.68 14.49
C ASP A 189 -19.79 7.04 15.89
N PRO A 190 -20.92 7.26 16.62
CA PRO A 190 -21.08 6.82 18.00
C PRO A 190 -21.14 5.31 18.16
N TRP A 191 -21.75 4.59 17.17
CA TRP A 191 -21.83 3.14 17.21
C TRP A 191 -20.44 2.52 17.09
N LEU A 192 -19.63 2.99 16.13
CA LEU A 192 -18.28 2.52 15.93
C LEU A 192 -17.40 2.81 17.15
N ALA A 193 -17.51 4.00 17.75
CA ALA A 193 -16.79 4.36 18.96
C ALA A 193 -17.12 3.41 20.12
N GLY A 194 -18.41 3.09 20.34
CA GLY A 194 -18.85 2.13 21.36
C GLY A 194 -18.35 0.71 21.10
N ALA A 195 -18.44 0.22 19.87
CA ALA A 195 -17.97 -1.12 19.50
C ALA A 195 -16.44 -1.26 19.65
N LEU A 196 -15.66 -0.21 19.32
CA LEU A 196 -14.21 -0.19 19.51
C LEU A 196 -13.84 -0.11 20.98
N ALA A 197 -14.58 0.64 21.82
CA ALA A 197 -14.37 0.66 23.26
C ALA A 197 -14.63 -0.72 23.89
N GLU A 198 -15.69 -1.42 23.49
CA GLU A 198 -15.96 -2.79 23.93
C GLU A 198 -14.87 -3.77 23.46
N LEU A 199 -14.37 -3.60 22.24
CA LEU A 199 -13.26 -4.42 21.73
C LEU A 199 -11.99 -4.24 22.59
N ARG A 200 -11.66 -3.01 22.98
CA ARG A 200 -10.52 -2.71 23.87
C ARG A 200 -10.68 -3.38 25.23
N ALA A 201 -11.81 -3.18 25.88
CA ALA A 201 -12.11 -3.80 27.18
C ALA A 201 -12.04 -5.34 27.10
N THR A 202 -12.51 -5.93 25.98
CA THR A 202 -12.45 -7.37 25.73
C THR A 202 -11.01 -7.86 25.55
N ALA A 203 -10.17 -7.11 24.84
CA ALA A 203 -8.76 -7.43 24.61
C ALA A 203 -7.94 -7.42 25.90
N GLY A 204 -8.14 -6.43 26.79
CA GLY A 204 -7.52 -6.37 28.11
C GLY A 204 -7.89 -7.57 29.00
N ASN A 205 -9.14 -7.99 28.97
CA ASN A 205 -9.60 -9.18 29.69
C ASN A 205 -9.01 -10.49 29.13
N LEU A 206 -8.68 -10.55 27.85
CA LEU A 206 -8.09 -11.72 27.21
C LEU A 206 -6.64 -11.93 27.65
N GLU A 207 -5.85 -10.88 27.77
CA GLU A 207 -4.49 -10.94 28.30
C GLU A 207 -4.47 -11.46 29.74
N ALA A 208 -5.50 -11.11 30.52
CA ALA A 208 -5.63 -11.52 31.91
C ALA A 208 -6.11 -12.98 32.10
N SER A 209 -6.99 -13.53 31.23
CA SER A 209 -7.72 -14.76 31.59
C SER A 209 -7.75 -15.89 30.55
N ARG A 210 -7.36 -15.68 29.29
CA ARG A 210 -7.47 -16.65 28.16
C ARG A 210 -8.83 -17.40 28.08
N ASN A 211 -9.92 -16.77 28.54
CA ASN A 211 -11.24 -17.38 28.58
C ASN A 211 -11.80 -17.57 27.15
N PRO A 212 -12.24 -18.79 26.75
CA PRO A 212 -12.81 -19.04 25.42
C PRO A 212 -14.00 -18.14 25.05
N LYS A 213 -14.83 -17.74 26.02
CA LYS A 213 -15.97 -16.83 25.81
C LYS A 213 -15.48 -15.42 25.43
N VAL A 214 -14.38 -14.96 26.03
CA VAL A 214 -13.76 -13.67 25.71
C VAL A 214 -13.18 -13.68 24.29
N VAL A 215 -12.49 -14.79 23.90
CA VAL A 215 -11.99 -14.99 22.52
C VAL A 215 -13.14 -14.95 21.51
N GLN A 216 -14.26 -15.64 21.81
CA GLN A 216 -15.43 -15.64 20.93
C GLN A 216 -16.09 -14.25 20.81
N ARG A 217 -16.16 -13.49 21.92
CA ARG A 217 -16.72 -12.13 21.92
C ARG A 217 -15.84 -11.18 21.12
N GLN A 218 -14.51 -11.23 21.30
CA GLN A 218 -13.58 -10.45 20.48
C GLN A 218 -13.78 -10.73 18.98
N ALA A 219 -13.80 -12.00 18.59
CA ALA A 219 -14.02 -12.39 17.19
C ALA A 219 -15.39 -11.99 16.65
N ALA A 220 -16.42 -11.91 17.52
CA ALA A 220 -17.74 -11.38 17.15
C ALA A 220 -17.69 -9.87 16.90
N LEU A 221 -17.09 -9.11 17.82
CA LEU A 221 -16.91 -7.64 17.70
C LEU A 221 -16.11 -7.27 16.45
N GLU A 222 -15.01 -7.96 16.18
CA GLU A 222 -14.22 -7.75 14.96
C GLU A 222 -15.06 -7.98 13.69
N ARG A 223 -15.94 -8.98 13.68
CA ARG A 223 -16.88 -9.20 12.56
C ARG A 223 -17.93 -8.10 12.47
N GLU A 224 -18.55 -7.72 13.58
CA GLU A 224 -19.57 -6.68 13.65
C GLU A 224 -19.03 -5.33 13.14
N ILE A 225 -17.84 -4.91 13.61
CA ILE A 225 -17.14 -3.69 13.18
C ILE A 225 -16.84 -3.72 11.68
N ARG A 226 -16.29 -4.84 11.20
CA ARG A 226 -16.00 -5.02 9.77
C ARG A 226 -17.26 -4.96 8.91
N ASP A 227 -18.31 -5.67 9.30
CA ASP A 227 -19.56 -5.75 8.53
C ASP A 227 -20.30 -4.41 8.56
N TYR A 228 -20.28 -3.70 9.69
CA TYR A 228 -20.79 -2.33 9.78
C TYR A 228 -20.04 -1.41 8.81
N SER A 229 -18.71 -1.45 8.85
CA SER A 229 -17.85 -0.65 7.98
C SER A 229 -18.12 -0.90 6.50
N ARG A 230 -18.33 -2.15 6.10
CA ARG A 230 -18.62 -2.53 4.71
C ARG A 230 -19.98 -2.09 4.19
N ARG A 231 -20.95 -1.84 5.09
CA ARG A 231 -22.28 -1.35 4.73
C ARG A 231 -22.34 0.17 4.56
N GLN A 232 -21.35 0.90 5.05
CA GLN A 232 -21.32 2.35 4.88
C GLN A 232 -21.09 2.73 3.41
N HIS A 233 -21.66 3.85 3.01
CA HIS A 233 -21.46 4.43 1.68
C HIS A 233 -20.21 5.30 1.69
N GLY A 234 -19.40 5.20 0.64
CA GLY A 234 -18.22 6.05 0.47
C GLY A 234 -18.58 7.50 0.14
N ALA A 235 -17.71 8.43 0.47
CA ALA A 235 -17.83 9.81 0.02
C ALA A 235 -17.61 9.89 -1.50
N ALA A 236 -18.47 10.60 -2.20
CA ALA A 236 -18.37 10.78 -3.64
C ALA A 236 -17.13 11.59 -4.04
N GLY A 237 -16.45 11.17 -5.07
CA GLY A 237 -15.37 11.87 -5.75
C GLY A 237 -14.26 10.91 -6.20
N PRO A 238 -13.94 10.86 -7.50
CA PRO A 238 -12.79 10.10 -7.97
C PRO A 238 -11.50 10.76 -7.46
N ALA A 239 -10.47 9.95 -7.25
CA ALA A 239 -9.12 10.46 -7.01
C ALA A 239 -8.64 11.27 -8.23
N ALA A 240 -7.86 12.32 -7.98
CA ALA A 240 -7.19 13.05 -9.06
C ALA A 240 -6.29 12.08 -9.85
N GLY A 241 -6.20 12.28 -11.15
CA GLY A 241 -5.27 11.53 -12.00
C GLY A 241 -3.81 11.83 -11.64
N PRO A 242 -2.84 11.00 -12.14
CA PRO A 242 -1.44 11.21 -11.89
C PRO A 242 -0.99 12.61 -12.33
N PRO A 243 -0.18 13.32 -11.52
CA PRO A 243 0.33 14.62 -11.88
C PRO A 243 1.28 14.52 -13.09
N PRO A 244 1.27 15.48 -14.00
CA PRO A 244 2.25 15.55 -15.09
C PRO A 244 3.66 15.79 -14.53
N VAL A 245 4.70 15.36 -15.28
CA VAL A 245 6.11 15.48 -14.87
C VAL A 245 6.48 16.91 -14.47
N ALA A 246 5.95 17.93 -15.16
CA ALA A 246 6.19 19.32 -14.80
C ALA A 246 5.74 19.67 -13.38
N ARG A 247 4.56 19.20 -12.97
CA ARG A 247 4.05 19.42 -11.61
C ARG A 247 4.85 18.63 -10.56
N LEU A 248 5.27 17.42 -10.89
CA LEU A 248 6.18 16.66 -10.02
C LEU A 248 7.51 17.41 -9.84
N ALA A 249 8.06 17.94 -10.93
CA ALA A 249 9.31 18.68 -10.88
C ALA A 249 9.21 19.97 -10.04
N GLU A 250 8.10 20.70 -10.12
CA GLU A 250 7.83 21.86 -9.26
C GLU A 250 7.87 21.47 -7.77
N SER A 251 7.24 20.34 -7.40
CA SER A 251 7.23 19.85 -6.00
C SER A 251 8.56 19.26 -5.56
N LEU A 252 9.35 18.68 -6.48
CA LEU A 252 10.65 18.09 -6.17
C LEU A 252 11.71 19.16 -5.85
N GLY A 253 11.66 20.31 -6.50
CA GLY A 253 12.74 21.28 -6.38
C GLY A 253 14.09 20.66 -6.74
N GLU A 254 15.02 20.61 -5.78
CA GLU A 254 16.34 20.03 -5.95
C GLU A 254 16.40 18.50 -5.75
N GLN A 255 15.30 17.87 -5.33
CA GLN A 255 15.25 16.44 -5.08
C GLN A 255 15.21 15.65 -6.39
N ALA A 256 15.63 14.38 -6.32
CA ALA A 256 15.47 13.40 -7.40
C ALA A 256 14.40 12.37 -7.04
N LEU A 257 13.45 12.13 -7.95
CA LEU A 257 12.48 11.05 -7.80
C LEU A 257 12.96 9.83 -8.60
N VAL A 258 12.82 8.66 -7.98
CA VAL A 258 13.06 7.35 -8.60
C VAL A 258 11.80 6.51 -8.41
N GLU A 259 11.07 6.25 -9.49
CA GLU A 259 9.94 5.33 -9.49
C GLU A 259 10.33 4.00 -10.09
N TYR A 260 10.28 2.94 -9.27
CA TYR A 260 10.51 1.58 -9.72
C TYR A 260 9.26 1.01 -10.36
N VAL A 261 9.41 0.46 -11.55
CA VAL A 261 8.30 -0.07 -12.36
C VAL A 261 8.61 -1.50 -12.76
N GLN A 262 7.72 -2.41 -12.38
CA GLN A 262 7.80 -3.81 -12.81
C GLN A 262 6.96 -4.00 -14.07
N LEU A 263 7.57 -4.58 -15.11
CA LEU A 263 6.86 -5.08 -16.28
C LEU A 263 7.30 -6.53 -16.52
N ASP A 264 6.36 -7.46 -16.45
CA ASP A 264 6.61 -8.90 -16.45
C ASP A 264 7.62 -9.26 -15.33
N ASP A 265 8.75 -9.91 -15.65
CA ASP A 265 9.80 -10.25 -14.68
C ASP A 265 10.99 -9.27 -14.69
N GLN A 266 10.84 -8.11 -15.34
CA GLN A 266 11.87 -7.08 -15.43
C GLN A 266 11.54 -5.88 -14.54
N LEU A 267 12.56 -5.38 -13.86
CA LEU A 267 12.51 -4.12 -13.11
C LEU A 267 13.09 -3.00 -13.96
N HIS A 268 12.44 -1.87 -13.93
CA HIS A 268 12.86 -0.62 -14.54
C HIS A 268 12.78 0.49 -13.50
N ALA A 269 13.48 1.59 -13.73
CA ALA A 269 13.31 2.81 -12.98
C ALA A 269 12.95 3.96 -13.92
N VAL A 270 12.02 4.82 -13.47
CA VAL A 270 11.82 6.14 -14.07
C VAL A 270 12.39 7.16 -13.10
N THR A 271 13.40 7.91 -13.53
CA THR A 271 13.94 9.05 -12.78
C THR A 271 13.28 10.34 -13.21
N VAL A 272 13.02 11.24 -12.25
CA VAL A 272 12.62 12.63 -12.54
C VAL A 272 13.58 13.55 -11.84
N THR A 273 14.39 14.27 -12.63
CA THR A 273 15.39 15.23 -12.16
C THR A 273 15.35 16.48 -13.03
N ALA A 274 15.42 17.66 -12.43
CA ALA A 274 15.43 18.95 -13.16
C ALA A 274 14.35 19.03 -14.27
N GLY A 275 13.14 18.55 -14.00
CA GLY A 275 12.03 18.58 -14.94
C GLY A 275 12.05 17.56 -16.07
N ARG A 276 13.02 16.65 -16.08
CA ARG A 276 13.18 15.62 -17.11
C ARG A 276 12.91 14.23 -16.54
N ALA A 277 12.11 13.44 -17.27
CA ALA A 277 11.89 12.04 -16.95
C ALA A 277 12.75 11.15 -17.86
N ARG A 278 13.44 10.14 -17.29
CA ARG A 278 14.21 9.14 -18.04
C ARG A 278 13.85 7.73 -17.57
N LEU A 279 13.90 6.77 -18.50
CA LEU A 279 13.61 5.37 -18.26
C LEU A 279 14.90 4.55 -18.31
N HIS A 280 15.13 3.76 -17.26
CA HIS A 280 16.31 2.94 -17.08
C HIS A 280 15.92 1.47 -16.91
N PRO A 281 16.45 0.54 -17.71
CA PRO A 281 16.34 -0.89 -17.45
C PRO A 281 17.29 -1.28 -16.31
N LEU A 282 16.77 -1.98 -15.29
CA LEU A 282 17.54 -2.47 -14.14
C LEU A 282 17.78 -3.98 -14.20
N GLY A 283 17.05 -4.71 -15.07
CA GLY A 283 17.20 -6.14 -15.24
C GLY A 283 16.15 -6.99 -14.50
N PRO A 284 16.44 -8.29 -14.29
CA PRO A 284 15.46 -9.23 -13.74
C PRO A 284 15.16 -8.96 -12.26
N LEU A 285 13.87 -9.06 -11.88
CA LEU A 285 13.41 -8.82 -10.51
C LEU A 285 13.78 -9.96 -9.53
N ALA A 286 13.97 -11.20 -10.03
CA ALA A 286 14.16 -12.36 -9.16
C ALA A 286 15.37 -12.23 -8.20
N PRO A 287 16.59 -11.84 -8.63
CA PRO A 287 17.72 -11.66 -7.72
C PRO A 287 17.49 -10.56 -6.67
N ILE A 288 16.77 -9.50 -7.04
CA ILE A 288 16.43 -8.40 -6.14
C ILE A 288 15.45 -8.89 -5.07
N ARG A 289 14.42 -9.63 -5.46
CA ARG A 289 13.43 -10.22 -4.56
C ARG A 289 14.08 -11.12 -3.50
N ASP A 290 14.97 -12.01 -3.92
CA ASP A 290 15.67 -12.93 -3.02
C ASP A 290 16.50 -12.18 -1.95
N LEU A 291 17.16 -11.09 -2.34
CA LEU A 291 17.93 -10.27 -1.41
C LEU A 291 17.03 -9.51 -0.43
N VAL A 292 15.94 -8.89 -0.93
CA VAL A 292 14.98 -8.13 -0.10
C VAL A 292 14.27 -9.04 0.88
N GLU A 293 13.92 -10.27 0.52
CA GLU A 293 13.25 -11.23 1.41
C GLU A 293 14.17 -11.73 2.53
N ARG A 294 15.47 -11.83 2.28
CA ARG A 294 16.47 -12.29 3.27
C ARG A 294 16.94 -11.19 4.22
N LEU A 295 16.97 -9.95 3.78
CA LEU A 295 17.51 -8.81 4.53
C LEU A 295 16.84 -8.59 5.89
N PRO A 296 15.49 -8.65 6.05
CA PRO A 296 14.84 -8.49 7.35
C PRO A 296 15.23 -9.58 8.37
N PHE A 297 15.51 -10.80 7.89
CA PHE A 297 16.00 -11.88 8.77
C PHE A 297 17.41 -11.57 9.28
N ALA A 298 18.31 -11.13 8.41
CA ALA A 298 19.66 -10.76 8.78
C ALA A 298 19.67 -9.56 9.76
N LEU A 299 18.85 -8.54 9.51
CA LEU A 299 18.68 -7.39 10.40
C LEU A 299 18.13 -7.77 11.77
N ARG A 300 17.10 -8.64 11.83
CA ARG A 300 16.57 -9.16 13.11
C ARG A 300 17.62 -9.92 13.90
N ARG A 301 18.44 -10.72 13.21
CA ARG A 301 19.52 -11.46 13.86
C ARG A 301 20.60 -10.53 14.40
N LEU A 302 20.95 -9.50 13.65
CA LEU A 302 21.91 -8.46 14.08
C LEU A 302 21.37 -7.65 15.27
N ALA A 303 20.05 -7.39 15.32
CA ALA A 303 19.40 -6.70 16.43
C ALA A 303 19.41 -7.46 17.75
N ARG A 304 19.40 -8.83 17.69
CA ARG A 304 19.30 -9.69 18.88
C ARG A 304 20.64 -10.10 19.47
N ALA A 305 21.66 -10.15 18.64
CA ALA A 305 23.00 -10.54 19.03
C ALA A 305 24.00 -9.81 18.17
N ASP A 306 25.06 -9.29 18.76
CA ASP A 306 26.17 -8.67 18.02
C ASP A 306 26.92 -9.76 17.26
N SER A 307 26.35 -10.15 16.11
CA SER A 307 26.83 -11.25 15.27
C SER A 307 27.57 -10.69 14.06
N SER A 308 28.89 -10.84 14.07
CA SER A 308 29.75 -10.46 12.94
C SER A 308 29.29 -11.09 11.62
N ALA A 309 28.80 -12.34 11.67
CA ALA A 309 28.24 -13.03 10.50
C ALA A 309 26.95 -12.35 9.98
N ALA A 310 26.06 -11.91 10.86
CA ALA A 310 24.86 -11.19 10.46
C ALA A 310 25.20 -9.81 9.85
N ALA A 311 26.19 -9.11 10.42
CA ALA A 311 26.67 -7.83 9.89
C ALA A 311 27.25 -7.99 8.47
N VAL A 312 28.04 -9.05 8.23
CA VAL A 312 28.58 -9.36 6.89
C VAL A 312 27.44 -9.67 5.91
N MET A 313 26.42 -10.44 6.33
CA MET A 313 25.26 -10.75 5.47
C MET A 313 24.46 -9.49 5.11
N VAL A 314 24.20 -8.60 6.08
CA VAL A 314 23.50 -7.34 5.84
C VAL A 314 24.28 -6.47 4.85
N ARG A 315 25.59 -6.28 5.08
CA ARG A 315 26.46 -5.50 4.20
C ARG A 315 26.46 -6.06 2.79
N HIS A 316 26.70 -7.36 2.63
CA HIS A 316 26.71 -8.00 1.31
C HIS A 316 25.38 -7.83 0.58
N ALA A 317 24.25 -8.01 1.27
CA ALA A 317 22.93 -7.81 0.67
C ALA A 317 22.70 -6.33 0.29
N ALA A 318 23.11 -5.40 1.14
CA ALA A 318 23.00 -3.96 0.90
C ALA A 318 23.83 -3.53 -0.33
N ASP A 319 25.12 -3.94 -0.40
CA ASP A 319 26.01 -3.65 -1.53
C ASP A 319 25.43 -4.19 -2.85
N ARG A 320 24.90 -5.42 -2.84
CA ARG A 320 24.29 -6.02 -4.02
C ARG A 320 23.00 -5.33 -4.45
N LEU A 321 22.13 -4.96 -3.49
CA LEU A 321 20.91 -4.21 -3.77
C LEU A 321 21.24 -2.82 -4.31
N ASP A 322 22.20 -2.13 -3.71
CA ASP A 322 22.64 -0.82 -4.17
C ASP A 322 23.16 -0.86 -5.62
N ALA A 323 24.01 -1.84 -5.93
CA ALA A 323 24.54 -2.07 -7.27
C ALA A 323 23.45 -2.37 -8.31
N LEU A 324 22.30 -2.93 -7.89
CA LEU A 324 21.19 -3.24 -8.80
C LEU A 324 20.16 -2.12 -8.90
N LEU A 325 19.97 -1.31 -7.84
CA LEU A 325 18.87 -0.36 -7.73
C LEU A 325 19.27 1.10 -7.92
N LEU A 326 20.39 1.55 -7.33
CA LEU A 326 20.78 2.96 -7.29
C LEU A 326 22.07 3.26 -8.06
N ALA A 327 23.07 2.40 -8.00
CA ALA A 327 24.32 2.61 -8.74
C ALA A 327 24.13 2.84 -10.26
N PRO A 328 23.22 2.14 -10.97
CA PRO A 328 22.94 2.42 -12.37
C PRO A 328 22.37 3.81 -12.64
N LEU A 329 21.85 4.48 -11.62
CA LEU A 329 21.20 5.79 -11.70
C LEU A 329 22.10 6.91 -11.17
N ALA A 330 23.28 6.59 -10.61
CA ALA A 330 24.14 7.52 -9.86
C ALA A 330 24.47 8.80 -10.64
N ALA A 331 24.77 8.69 -11.94
CA ALA A 331 25.08 9.84 -12.78
C ALA A 331 23.94 10.88 -12.88
N GLU A 332 22.67 10.43 -12.75
CA GLU A 332 21.51 11.32 -12.79
C GLU A 332 21.10 11.82 -11.41
N LEU A 333 21.25 10.96 -10.40
CA LEU A 333 20.82 11.27 -9.04
C LEU A 333 21.81 12.24 -8.36
N GLY A 334 23.11 12.14 -8.64
CA GLY A 334 24.14 12.89 -7.92
C GLY A 334 23.94 12.75 -6.41
N ASP A 335 24.21 13.84 -5.66
CA ASP A 335 24.04 13.90 -4.21
C ASP A 335 22.66 14.46 -3.76
N ARG A 336 21.69 14.54 -4.68
CA ARG A 336 20.36 15.10 -4.39
C ARG A 336 19.61 14.28 -3.35
N PRO A 337 18.80 14.89 -2.48
CA PRO A 337 17.85 14.17 -1.67
C PRO A 337 16.93 13.30 -2.55
N LEU A 338 16.56 12.12 -2.07
CA LEU A 338 15.82 11.12 -2.85
C LEU A 338 14.34 11.03 -2.44
N VAL A 339 13.50 10.91 -3.45
CA VAL A 339 12.12 10.47 -3.33
C VAL A 339 12.00 9.13 -4.05
N LEU A 340 11.83 8.06 -3.29
CA LEU A 340 11.77 6.69 -3.81
C LEU A 340 10.32 6.19 -3.84
N ILE A 341 9.91 5.69 -5.00
CA ILE A 341 8.58 5.09 -5.19
C ILE A 341 8.79 3.60 -5.50
N PRO A 342 8.86 2.75 -4.47
CA PRO A 342 9.12 1.33 -4.63
C PRO A 342 7.90 0.57 -5.16
N THR A 343 8.14 -0.62 -5.73
CA THR A 343 7.09 -1.56 -6.16
C THR A 343 7.33 -2.94 -5.55
N GLY A 344 6.25 -3.66 -5.25
CA GLY A 344 6.31 -5.04 -4.76
C GLY A 344 7.21 -5.20 -3.54
N PRO A 345 8.18 -6.13 -3.56
CA PRO A 345 9.06 -6.39 -2.43
C PRO A 345 9.87 -5.18 -1.96
N LEU A 346 10.21 -4.26 -2.85
CA LEU A 346 11.00 -3.07 -2.54
C LEU A 346 10.32 -2.14 -1.52
N GLN A 347 9.02 -2.26 -1.31
CA GLN A 347 8.28 -1.50 -0.30
C GLN A 347 8.69 -1.82 1.15
N PHE A 348 9.33 -2.98 1.36
CA PHE A 348 9.83 -3.40 2.67
C PHE A 348 11.35 -3.20 2.84
N LEU A 349 11.99 -2.57 1.88
CA LEU A 349 13.43 -2.32 1.95
C LEU A 349 13.70 -1.14 2.89
N PRO A 350 14.48 -1.33 3.95
CA PRO A 350 15.00 -0.23 4.75
C PRO A 350 16.14 0.46 3.95
N TRP A 351 15.76 1.43 3.14
CA TRP A 351 16.65 2.07 2.15
C TRP A 351 17.93 2.65 2.74
N SER A 352 17.91 3.06 4.01
CA SER A 352 19.08 3.59 4.72
C SER A 352 20.24 2.60 4.87
N VAL A 353 19.99 1.27 4.68
CA VAL A 353 21.08 0.28 4.68
C VAL A 353 21.93 0.32 3.40
N LEU A 354 21.40 0.91 2.32
CA LEU A 354 22.09 0.96 1.04
C LEU A 354 23.20 2.02 1.08
N PRO A 355 24.42 1.73 0.60
CA PRO A 355 25.54 2.69 0.58
C PRO A 355 25.20 4.04 -0.04
N SER A 356 24.47 4.06 -1.16
CA SER A 356 24.04 5.30 -1.83
C SER A 356 23.01 6.13 -1.04
N CYS A 357 22.45 5.59 0.04
CA CYS A 357 21.49 6.27 0.91
C CYS A 357 22.10 6.70 2.26
N ALA A 358 23.31 6.25 2.59
CA ALA A 358 23.96 6.58 3.87
C ALA A 358 24.17 8.10 4.00
N GLY A 359 23.72 8.70 5.12
CA GLY A 359 23.78 10.15 5.36
C GLY A 359 22.93 11.02 4.42
N ARG A 360 22.18 10.40 3.50
CA ARG A 360 21.39 11.09 2.49
C ARG A 360 19.92 11.19 2.91
N ALA A 361 19.30 12.33 2.71
CA ALA A 361 17.87 12.49 2.95
C ALA A 361 17.07 11.63 1.94
N VAL A 362 16.33 10.64 2.45
CA VAL A 362 15.52 9.71 1.65
C VAL A 362 14.09 9.72 2.14
N SER A 363 13.17 10.02 1.25
CA SER A 363 11.73 9.86 1.44
C SER A 363 11.23 8.69 0.60
N VAL A 364 10.38 7.84 1.16
CA VAL A 364 9.76 6.71 0.47
C VAL A 364 8.26 6.93 0.40
N ALA A 365 7.65 6.81 -0.77
CA ALA A 365 6.21 6.98 -0.88
C ALA A 365 5.57 5.85 -1.71
N PRO A 366 4.32 5.48 -1.42
CA PRO A 366 3.61 4.44 -2.17
C PRO A 366 3.35 4.80 -3.63
N SER A 367 3.25 6.09 -3.94
CA SER A 367 3.12 6.63 -5.29
C SER A 367 3.62 8.07 -5.37
N ALA A 368 4.06 8.49 -6.57
CA ALA A 368 4.46 9.86 -6.80
C ALA A 368 3.27 10.84 -6.66
N SER A 369 2.07 10.39 -6.98
CA SER A 369 0.83 11.16 -6.79
C SER A 369 0.54 11.45 -5.32
N LEU A 370 0.72 10.44 -4.44
CA LEU A 370 0.54 10.62 -3.00
C LEU A 370 1.60 11.56 -2.43
N TRP A 371 2.87 11.35 -2.80
CA TRP A 371 3.97 12.22 -2.39
C TRP A 371 3.73 13.68 -2.81
N HIS A 372 3.34 13.92 -4.07
CA HIS A 372 3.02 15.25 -4.58
C HIS A 372 1.87 15.91 -3.80
N THR A 373 0.81 15.16 -3.50
CA THR A 373 -0.31 15.68 -2.69
C THR A 373 0.12 16.01 -1.26
N ALA A 374 0.98 15.17 -0.67
CA ALA A 374 1.50 15.37 0.67
C ALA A 374 2.47 16.56 0.76
N SER A 375 3.30 16.80 -0.28
CA SER A 375 4.28 17.89 -0.30
C SER A 375 3.66 19.29 -0.31
N GLY A 376 2.43 19.43 -0.82
CA GLY A 376 1.71 20.72 -0.85
C GLY A 376 0.92 21.06 0.43
N ARG A 377 1.11 20.31 1.53
CA ARG A 377 0.40 20.57 2.79
C ARG A 377 1.27 21.40 3.74
N ASP A 378 0.71 22.48 4.29
CA ASP A 378 1.39 23.35 5.23
C ASP A 378 1.64 22.67 6.59
N GLY A 379 2.69 23.11 7.30
CA GLY A 379 3.04 22.71 8.65
C GLY A 379 2.20 23.44 9.71
N GLY A 380 2.50 23.19 10.99
CA GLY A 380 1.88 23.82 12.15
C GLY A 380 0.97 22.88 12.91
N GLY A 381 0.66 23.24 14.16
CA GLY A 381 -0.08 22.46 15.13
C GLY A 381 0.74 22.17 16.40
N HIS A 382 0.08 21.64 17.42
CA HIS A 382 0.73 21.27 18.68
C HIS A 382 1.58 20.00 18.54
N VAL A 383 2.49 19.78 19.49
CA VAL A 383 3.25 18.53 19.58
C VAL A 383 2.58 17.60 20.59
N SER A 384 2.40 16.35 20.20
CA SER A 384 1.83 15.27 21.00
C SER A 384 2.85 14.14 21.17
N ALA A 385 3.08 13.67 22.40
CA ALA A 385 3.89 12.50 22.70
C ALA A 385 3.10 11.54 23.57
N VAL A 386 3.00 10.28 23.13
CA VAL A 386 2.20 9.23 23.80
C VAL A 386 3.07 8.01 24.05
N ALA A 387 3.08 7.50 25.28
CA ALA A 387 3.75 6.26 25.65
C ALA A 387 2.74 5.17 26.04
N GLY A 388 2.74 4.06 25.31
CA GLY A 388 1.97 2.87 25.65
C GLY A 388 2.60 2.05 26.77
N PRO A 389 1.83 1.13 27.39
CA PRO A 389 2.30 0.28 28.46
C PRO A 389 3.23 -0.84 27.98
N GLY A 390 4.01 -1.41 28.90
CA GLY A 390 4.77 -2.63 28.69
C GLY A 390 5.99 -2.51 27.77
N LEU A 391 6.31 -1.33 27.25
CA LEU A 391 7.50 -1.07 26.46
C LEU A 391 8.55 -0.39 27.36
N PRO A 392 9.67 -1.06 27.68
CA PRO A 392 10.72 -0.44 28.48
C PRO A 392 11.27 0.83 27.82
N GLY A 393 11.42 1.91 28.60
CA GLY A 393 11.94 3.18 28.10
C GLY A 393 10.94 4.07 27.32
N ALA A 394 9.75 3.56 26.95
CA ALA A 394 8.78 4.37 26.19
C ALA A 394 8.31 5.63 26.94
N ARG A 395 8.14 5.50 28.25
CA ARG A 395 7.74 6.65 29.10
C ARG A 395 8.83 7.71 29.13
N GLU A 396 10.05 7.29 29.39
CA GLU A 396 11.23 8.16 29.43
C GLU A 396 11.46 8.82 28.07
N GLU A 397 11.31 8.06 26.98
CA GLU A 397 11.41 8.55 25.61
C GLU A 397 10.34 9.63 25.33
N ALA A 398 9.07 9.32 25.59
CA ALA A 398 7.98 10.28 25.35
C ALA A 398 8.11 11.54 26.17
N VAL A 399 8.55 11.44 27.44
CA VAL A 399 8.81 12.60 28.31
C VAL A 399 9.98 13.45 27.78
N ALA A 400 11.10 12.80 27.41
CA ALA A 400 12.26 13.50 26.86
C ALA A 400 11.91 14.21 25.54
N VAL A 401 11.20 13.53 24.64
CA VAL A 401 10.73 14.08 23.37
C VAL A 401 9.77 15.26 23.60
N ALA A 402 8.79 15.12 24.47
CA ALA A 402 7.85 16.19 24.77
C ALA A 402 8.56 17.44 25.32
N ALA A 403 9.56 17.25 26.21
CA ALA A 403 10.33 18.33 26.78
C ALA A 403 11.11 19.16 25.73
N LEU A 404 11.67 18.51 24.68
CA LEU A 404 12.35 19.19 23.58
C LEU A 404 11.44 20.15 22.81
N HIS A 405 10.14 19.91 22.82
CA HIS A 405 9.13 20.73 22.14
C HIS A 405 8.27 21.55 23.06
N GLY A 406 8.61 21.63 24.36
CA GLY A 406 7.82 22.37 25.35
C GLY A 406 6.42 21.80 25.60
N ALA A 407 6.21 20.52 25.29
CA ALA A 407 4.94 19.80 25.39
C ALA A 407 4.90 18.86 26.62
N LYS A 408 3.72 18.32 26.94
CA LYS A 408 3.54 17.32 28.00
C LYS A 408 3.25 15.95 27.37
N ALA A 409 3.94 14.90 27.84
CA ALA A 409 3.70 13.54 27.39
C ALA A 409 2.46 12.92 28.06
N LEU A 410 1.70 12.14 27.29
CA LEU A 410 0.61 11.30 27.73
C LEU A 410 1.16 9.90 28.05
N THR A 411 1.16 9.50 29.32
CA THR A 411 1.84 8.28 29.80
C THR A 411 1.05 7.57 30.90
N GLY A 412 1.37 6.29 31.16
CA GLY A 412 0.74 5.51 32.22
C GLY A 412 -0.74 5.27 31.96
N GLU A 413 -1.56 5.35 33.01
CA GLU A 413 -3.01 5.10 32.92
C GLU A 413 -3.76 6.16 32.10
N ASP A 414 -3.21 7.36 31.96
CA ASP A 414 -3.79 8.44 31.15
C ASP A 414 -3.64 8.17 29.63
N ALA A 415 -2.72 7.29 29.22
CA ALA A 415 -2.47 6.98 27.82
C ALA A 415 -3.53 6.02 27.24
N THR A 416 -4.81 6.39 27.35
CA THR A 416 -5.95 5.66 26.78
C THR A 416 -6.13 5.96 25.30
N ALA A 417 -6.87 5.11 24.58
CA ALA A 417 -7.12 5.30 23.15
C ALA A 417 -7.87 6.62 22.84
N GLU A 418 -8.87 6.99 23.67
CA GLU A 418 -9.59 8.26 23.47
C GLU A 418 -8.71 9.48 23.77
N ALA A 419 -7.90 9.43 24.83
CA ALA A 419 -6.96 10.51 25.14
C ALA A 419 -5.88 10.64 24.05
N ALA A 420 -5.38 9.51 23.53
CA ALA A 420 -4.43 9.50 22.42
C ALA A 420 -5.05 10.07 21.13
N LEU A 421 -6.29 9.70 20.79
CA LEU A 421 -6.99 10.27 19.62
C LEU A 421 -7.17 11.79 19.78
N ALA A 422 -7.58 12.26 20.95
CA ALA A 422 -7.72 13.70 21.22
C ALA A 422 -6.37 14.44 21.11
N ALA A 423 -5.27 13.81 21.57
CA ALA A 423 -3.93 14.36 21.45
C ALA A 423 -3.37 14.32 20.01
N LEU A 424 -3.83 13.40 19.18
CA LEU A 424 -3.43 13.29 17.78
C LEU A 424 -4.19 14.24 16.87
N ASP A 425 -5.43 14.58 17.22
CA ASP A 425 -6.29 15.40 16.35
C ASP A 425 -5.74 16.82 16.19
N GLY A 426 -5.41 17.20 14.96
CA GLY A 426 -4.80 18.51 14.64
C GLY A 426 -3.34 18.69 15.08
N ALA A 427 -2.65 17.64 15.53
CA ALA A 427 -1.24 17.74 15.90
C ALA A 427 -0.35 18.08 14.69
N GLY A 428 0.61 18.99 14.88
CA GLY A 428 1.68 19.24 13.93
C GLY A 428 2.68 18.09 13.90
N LEU A 429 3.05 17.59 15.08
CA LEU A 429 3.94 16.44 15.27
C LEU A 429 3.37 15.51 16.34
N ALA A 430 3.22 14.23 16.00
CA ALA A 430 2.83 13.20 16.95
C ALA A 430 3.92 12.15 17.09
N HIS A 431 4.35 11.89 18.33
CA HIS A 431 5.28 10.82 18.67
C HIS A 431 4.54 9.72 19.45
N LEU A 432 4.61 8.48 18.95
CA LEU A 432 3.91 7.32 19.50
C LEU A 432 4.92 6.22 19.87
N ALA A 433 5.25 6.09 21.14
CA ALA A 433 6.13 5.07 21.69
C ALA A 433 5.28 3.95 22.34
N ALA A 434 4.91 2.94 21.57
CA ALA A 434 4.03 1.86 22.03
C ALA A 434 4.31 0.55 21.29
N HIS A 435 3.90 -0.59 21.87
CA HIS A 435 3.95 -1.86 21.15
C HIS A 435 3.03 -1.84 19.93
N GLY A 436 3.61 -2.09 18.75
CA GLY A 436 2.87 -2.25 17.49
C GLY A 436 2.49 -3.70 17.22
N ARG A 437 1.26 -3.96 16.81
CA ARG A 437 0.79 -5.27 16.38
C ARG A 437 0.23 -5.21 14.96
N VAL A 438 0.87 -5.92 14.03
CA VAL A 438 0.40 -6.04 12.65
C VAL A 438 -0.52 -7.24 12.52
N ASN A 439 -1.77 -7.04 12.09
CA ASN A 439 -2.71 -8.12 11.81
C ASN A 439 -2.71 -8.43 10.31
N LEU A 440 -2.00 -9.49 9.91
CA LEU A 440 -1.85 -9.89 8.50
C LEU A 440 -3.15 -10.37 7.84
N THR A 441 -4.08 -10.92 8.64
CA THR A 441 -5.38 -11.43 8.14
C THR A 441 -6.40 -10.32 7.96
N ASN A 442 -6.39 -9.34 8.87
CA ASN A 442 -7.25 -8.18 8.81
C ASN A 442 -6.47 -6.91 9.19
N PRO A 443 -5.78 -6.27 8.23
CA PRO A 443 -4.86 -5.17 8.49
C PRO A 443 -5.49 -3.96 9.18
N LEU A 444 -6.82 -3.80 9.12
CA LEU A 444 -7.55 -2.72 9.80
C LEU A 444 -7.67 -2.94 11.32
N PHE A 445 -7.34 -4.14 11.82
CA PHE A 445 -7.13 -4.42 13.25
C PHE A 445 -5.66 -4.42 13.66
N SER A 446 -4.76 -3.95 12.81
CA SER A 446 -3.41 -3.57 13.27
C SER A 446 -3.54 -2.43 14.27
N ALA A 447 -2.75 -2.44 15.33
CA ALA A 447 -2.98 -1.56 16.48
C ALA A 447 -1.68 -1.19 17.20
N LEU A 448 -1.75 -0.11 17.97
CA LEU A 448 -0.80 0.25 19.03
C LEU A 448 -1.42 -0.13 20.38
N SER A 449 -0.63 -0.70 21.28
CA SER A 449 -1.10 -1.04 22.63
C SER A 449 -1.09 0.20 23.53
N LEU A 450 -2.25 0.57 24.06
CA LEU A 450 -2.42 1.67 24.98
C LEU A 450 -2.96 1.18 26.34
N ALA A 451 -3.14 2.08 27.31
CA ALA A 451 -3.48 1.72 28.69
C ALA A 451 -4.81 0.97 28.82
N ASP A 452 -5.80 1.33 28.04
CA ASP A 452 -7.14 0.72 28.00
C ASP A 452 -7.30 -0.37 26.91
N GLY A 453 -6.21 -0.68 26.16
CA GLY A 453 -6.20 -1.70 25.10
C GLY A 453 -5.72 -1.18 23.74
N PRO A 454 -6.04 -1.89 22.63
CA PRO A 454 -5.50 -1.57 21.33
C PRO A 454 -6.13 -0.32 20.69
N LEU A 455 -5.31 0.63 20.26
CA LEU A 455 -5.68 1.70 19.33
C LEU A 455 -5.57 1.16 17.90
N THR A 456 -6.68 0.86 17.26
CA THR A 456 -6.74 0.20 15.96
C THR A 456 -6.74 1.20 14.79
N VAL A 457 -6.55 0.69 13.56
CA VAL A 457 -6.75 1.50 12.33
C VAL A 457 -8.17 2.10 12.28
N TYR A 458 -9.19 1.37 12.72
CA TYR A 458 -10.56 1.89 12.78
C TYR A 458 -10.70 3.09 13.74
N ASP A 459 -9.93 3.12 14.82
CA ASP A 459 -9.88 4.28 15.74
C ASP A 459 -9.24 5.48 15.03
N LEU A 460 -8.12 5.28 14.32
CA LEU A 460 -7.45 6.35 13.56
C LEU A 460 -8.34 6.95 12.47
N GLU A 461 -9.21 6.14 11.83
CA GLU A 461 -10.18 6.64 10.85
C GLU A 461 -11.20 7.64 11.46
N ARG A 462 -11.31 7.74 12.79
CA ARG A 462 -12.17 8.71 13.52
C ARG A 462 -11.55 10.11 13.66
N LEU A 463 -10.24 10.27 13.43
CA LEU A 463 -9.59 11.58 13.51
C LEU A 463 -10.24 12.59 12.57
N ALA A 464 -10.57 13.77 13.04
CA ALA A 464 -11.09 14.86 12.21
C ALA A 464 -9.97 15.48 11.37
N GLU A 465 -8.87 15.82 12.03
CA GLU A 465 -7.65 16.35 11.42
C GLU A 465 -6.45 15.47 11.78
N PRO A 466 -5.92 14.65 10.86
CA PRO A 466 -4.79 13.77 11.16
C PRO A 466 -3.53 14.61 11.47
N PRO A 467 -2.61 14.07 12.29
CA PRO A 467 -1.32 14.71 12.54
C PRO A 467 -0.58 15.00 11.23
N ARG A 468 0.10 16.13 11.15
CA ARG A 468 0.88 16.50 9.97
C ARG A 468 2.10 15.59 9.79
N MET A 469 2.77 15.29 10.88
CA MET A 469 3.88 14.36 10.97
C MET A 469 3.64 13.36 12.10
N VAL A 470 3.99 12.09 11.85
CA VAL A 470 3.88 11.02 12.85
C VAL A 470 5.21 10.29 12.96
N ILE A 471 5.70 10.13 14.20
CA ILE A 471 6.85 9.27 14.50
C ILE A 471 6.32 8.07 15.27
N LEU A 472 6.43 6.89 14.68
CA LEU A 472 6.02 5.62 15.24
C LEU A 472 7.26 4.89 15.79
N ALA A 473 7.60 5.16 17.03
CA ALA A 473 8.67 4.48 17.76
C ALA A 473 8.18 3.12 18.29
N ALA A 474 7.61 2.32 17.38
CA ALA A 474 7.02 1.01 17.65
C ALA A 474 7.60 -0.03 16.68
N CYS A 475 7.83 -1.24 17.19
CA CYS A 475 8.38 -2.32 16.36
C CYS A 475 7.52 -2.60 15.14
N GLU A 476 8.15 -2.65 13.96
CA GLU A 476 7.52 -2.95 12.67
C GLU A 476 6.30 -2.06 12.31
N SER A 477 6.15 -0.89 12.95
CA SER A 477 5.01 0.02 12.74
C SER A 477 4.94 0.58 11.30
N GLY A 478 6.07 0.65 10.61
CA GLY A 478 6.16 1.03 9.20
C GLY A 478 5.69 -0.05 8.25
N ARG A 479 5.56 -1.31 8.71
CA ARG A 479 5.11 -2.41 7.85
C ARG A 479 3.61 -2.30 7.56
N SER A 480 3.30 -2.43 6.29
CA SER A 480 1.94 -2.49 5.77
C SER A 480 1.70 -3.83 5.09
N VAL A 481 0.45 -4.25 5.01
CA VAL A 481 0.09 -5.40 4.18
C VAL A 481 -0.06 -4.93 2.74
N VAL A 482 0.81 -5.40 1.85
CA VAL A 482 0.73 -5.08 0.42
C VAL A 482 -0.32 -5.95 -0.24
N ARG A 483 -1.25 -5.32 -0.90
CA ARG A 483 -2.25 -5.94 -1.78
C ARG A 483 -1.88 -5.68 -3.23
N ALA A 484 -2.62 -6.32 -4.13
CA ALA A 484 -2.42 -6.12 -5.56
C ALA A 484 -2.49 -4.63 -5.95
N GLY A 485 -1.52 -4.13 -6.75
CA GLY A 485 -1.38 -2.73 -7.15
C GLY A 485 -0.64 -1.86 -6.16
N ASP A 486 0.28 -2.46 -5.42
CA ASP A 486 1.04 -1.76 -4.37
C ASP A 486 0.11 -1.04 -3.36
N GLU A 487 -1.12 -1.59 -3.17
CA GLU A 487 -2.07 -1.07 -2.20
C GLU A 487 -1.66 -1.47 -0.78
N LEU A 488 -1.39 -0.46 0.06
CA LEU A 488 -0.90 -0.63 1.42
C LEU A 488 -2.04 -0.56 2.43
N LEU A 489 -2.04 -1.48 3.39
CA LEU A 489 -2.99 -1.50 4.52
C LEU A 489 -2.23 -1.65 5.84
N GLY A 490 -2.57 -0.85 6.82
CA GLY A 490 -1.98 -0.83 8.16
C GLY A 490 -1.87 0.58 8.72
N LEU A 491 -1.20 0.74 9.85
CA LEU A 491 -1.14 2.02 10.57
C LEU A 491 -0.54 3.15 9.71
N SER A 492 0.65 2.96 9.16
CA SER A 492 1.31 3.97 8.33
C SER A 492 0.52 4.31 7.06
N ALA A 493 -0.03 3.29 6.39
CA ALA A 493 -0.88 3.49 5.22
C ALA A 493 -2.13 4.31 5.56
N THR A 494 -2.71 4.07 6.74
CA THR A 494 -3.89 4.81 7.20
C THR A 494 -3.57 6.28 7.47
N PHE A 495 -2.50 6.58 8.19
CA PHE A 495 -2.09 7.96 8.39
C PHE A 495 -1.85 8.70 7.07
N LEU A 496 -1.16 8.07 6.11
CA LEU A 496 -0.98 8.65 4.76
C LEU A 496 -2.32 8.89 4.05
N ALA A 497 -3.24 7.92 4.11
CA ALA A 497 -4.57 8.04 3.50
C ALA A 497 -5.42 9.14 4.16
N LEU A 498 -5.28 9.33 5.46
CA LEU A 498 -5.93 10.40 6.21
C LEU A 498 -5.35 11.77 5.86
N GLY A 499 -4.12 11.79 5.40
CA GLY A 499 -3.47 13.00 4.96
C GLY A 499 -2.27 13.44 5.77
N THR A 500 -1.75 12.60 6.64
CA THR A 500 -0.44 12.81 7.24
C THR A 500 0.59 12.99 6.14
N ARG A 501 1.40 14.03 6.27
CA ARG A 501 2.39 14.41 5.27
C ARG A 501 3.59 13.49 5.27
N CYS A 502 4.09 13.18 6.47
CA CYS A 502 5.30 12.42 6.68
C CYS A 502 5.15 11.49 7.90
N ILE A 503 5.67 10.29 7.78
CA ILE A 503 5.72 9.31 8.87
C ILE A 503 7.15 8.80 8.99
N ILE A 504 7.72 8.82 10.19
CA ILE A 504 8.94 8.09 10.49
C ILE A 504 8.57 6.82 11.25
N ALA A 505 8.91 5.66 10.71
CA ALA A 505 8.52 4.39 11.29
C ALA A 505 9.55 3.29 10.98
N SER A 506 9.59 2.27 11.81
CA SER A 506 10.50 1.13 11.61
C SER A 506 9.87 0.04 10.74
N LEU A 507 10.64 -0.47 9.77
CA LEU A 507 10.28 -1.62 8.93
C LEU A 507 10.75 -2.95 9.52
N VAL A 508 11.62 -2.92 10.54
CA VAL A 508 12.18 -4.09 11.21
C VAL A 508 12.08 -3.90 12.73
N PRO A 509 12.07 -4.98 13.53
CA PRO A 509 12.17 -4.86 14.97
C PRO A 509 13.48 -4.18 15.36
N VAL A 510 13.40 -3.16 16.20
CA VAL A 510 14.54 -2.40 16.71
C VAL A 510 14.60 -2.59 18.22
N PRO A 511 15.77 -2.82 18.82
CA PRO A 511 15.92 -2.87 20.28
C PRO A 511 15.59 -1.54 20.94
N ASP A 512 14.77 -1.56 21.99
CA ASP A 512 14.31 -0.34 22.69
C ASP A 512 15.48 0.51 23.20
N ALA A 513 16.53 -0.13 23.73
CA ALA A 513 17.72 0.55 24.21
C ALA A 513 18.45 1.39 23.13
N GLN A 514 18.29 1.06 21.84
CA GLN A 514 18.86 1.81 20.73
C GLN A 514 17.86 2.83 20.15
N THR A 515 16.56 2.62 20.40
CA THR A 515 15.49 3.48 19.85
C THR A 515 15.46 4.83 20.53
N THR A 516 15.47 4.90 21.87
CA THR A 516 15.37 6.13 22.62
C THR A 516 16.45 7.17 22.27
N PRO A 517 17.76 6.85 22.22
CA PRO A 517 18.77 7.81 21.80
C PRO A 517 18.58 8.33 20.37
N LEU A 518 18.16 7.43 19.45
CA LEU A 518 17.86 7.80 18.06
C LEU A 518 16.67 8.78 18.01
N MET A 519 15.59 8.50 18.76
CA MET A 519 14.38 9.35 18.77
C MET A 519 14.67 10.71 19.39
N VAL A 520 15.36 10.77 20.52
CA VAL A 520 15.75 12.04 21.15
C VAL A 520 16.64 12.86 20.21
N GLY A 521 17.65 12.24 19.56
CA GLY A 521 18.50 12.91 18.59
C GLY A 521 17.70 13.40 17.36
N LEU A 522 16.77 12.60 16.86
CA LEU A 522 15.88 12.97 15.75
C LEU A 522 15.01 14.18 16.12
N HIS A 523 14.36 14.16 17.30
CA HIS A 523 13.51 15.26 17.76
C HIS A 523 14.31 16.54 18.02
N GLY A 524 15.55 16.46 18.50
CA GLY A 524 16.43 17.61 18.60
C GLY A 524 16.66 18.27 17.23
N LEU A 525 17.00 17.49 16.22
CA LEU A 525 17.17 17.99 14.85
C LEU A 525 15.88 18.58 14.25
N LEU A 526 14.72 17.97 14.55
CA LEU A 526 13.43 18.52 14.12
C LEU A 526 13.12 19.85 14.82
N ALA A 527 13.44 20.00 16.11
CA ALA A 527 13.30 21.24 16.85
C ALA A 527 14.24 22.34 16.32
N ASP A 528 15.43 21.97 15.83
CA ASP A 528 16.38 22.86 15.15
C ASP A 528 15.93 23.23 13.72
N GLY A 529 14.77 22.78 13.26
CA GLY A 529 14.18 23.12 11.97
C GLY A 529 14.66 22.27 10.78
N HIS A 530 15.37 21.15 11.01
CA HIS A 530 15.72 20.23 9.92
C HIS A 530 14.48 19.55 9.32
N PRO A 531 14.40 19.40 7.97
CA PRO A 531 13.38 18.58 7.34
C PRO A 531 13.43 17.12 7.83
N ALA A 532 12.27 16.47 7.93
CA ALA A 532 12.14 15.13 8.52
C ALA A 532 13.08 14.07 7.93
N ALA A 533 13.22 14.02 6.61
CA ALA A 533 14.12 13.07 5.95
C ALA A 533 15.59 13.38 6.23
N SER A 534 15.97 14.65 6.30
CA SER A 534 17.33 15.09 6.65
C SER A 534 17.64 14.83 8.12
N ALA A 535 16.70 15.17 9.02
CA ALA A 535 16.82 14.91 10.44
C ALA A 535 17.00 13.41 10.72
N LEU A 536 16.22 12.55 10.04
CA LEU A 536 16.36 11.10 10.16
C LEU A 536 17.72 10.63 9.68
N ALA A 537 18.19 11.07 8.52
CA ALA A 537 19.49 10.66 7.98
C ALA A 537 20.66 11.04 8.92
N LEU A 538 20.65 12.28 9.44
CA LEU A 538 21.65 12.74 10.41
C LEU A 538 21.57 11.98 11.75
N ALA A 539 20.36 11.71 12.25
CA ALA A 539 20.17 10.94 13.48
C ALA A 539 20.67 9.49 13.31
N GLN A 540 20.40 8.88 12.16
CA GLN A 540 20.86 7.53 11.82
C GLN A 540 22.38 7.44 11.72
N GLU A 541 23.03 8.44 11.11
CA GLU A 541 24.49 8.50 11.02
C GLU A 541 25.13 8.62 12.41
N ARG A 542 24.57 9.45 13.30
CA ARG A 542 25.07 9.63 14.67
C ARG A 542 24.86 8.39 15.56
N ALA A 543 23.69 7.75 15.44
CA ALA A 543 23.34 6.60 16.25
C ALA A 543 24.05 5.31 15.80
N GLY A 544 24.21 5.10 14.50
CA GLY A 544 24.75 3.87 13.93
C GLY A 544 23.87 2.63 14.24
N GLY A 545 24.36 1.46 13.81
CA GLY A 545 23.75 0.17 14.19
C GLY A 545 22.42 -0.16 13.50
N VAL A 546 21.74 -1.18 14.04
CA VAL A 546 20.48 -1.73 13.45
C VAL A 546 19.30 -0.79 13.65
N ALA A 547 19.26 -0.06 14.76
CA ALA A 547 18.19 0.90 15.04
C ALA A 547 18.18 2.00 13.97
N ALA A 548 19.35 2.53 13.65
CA ALA A 548 19.51 3.50 12.57
C ALA A 548 18.99 2.93 11.24
N ALA A 549 19.37 1.70 10.89
CA ALA A 549 19.00 1.07 9.63
C ALA A 549 17.49 0.71 9.51
N GLY A 550 16.79 0.56 10.62
CA GLY A 550 15.40 0.10 10.63
C GLY A 550 14.36 1.16 10.28
N PHE A 551 14.63 2.42 10.59
CA PHE A 551 13.68 3.52 10.39
C PHE A 551 13.72 4.10 8.98
N VAL A 552 12.54 4.45 8.49
CA VAL A 552 12.33 5.07 7.17
C VAL A 552 11.42 6.29 7.29
N CYS A 553 11.64 7.26 6.42
CA CYS A 553 10.75 8.40 6.25
C CYS A 553 9.75 8.09 5.13
N LEU A 554 8.48 7.91 5.46
CA LEU A 554 7.39 7.62 4.54
C LEU A 554 6.61 8.91 4.21
N GLY A 555 6.30 9.14 2.92
CA GLY A 555 5.58 10.33 2.46
C GLY A 555 6.51 11.47 2.04
N ALA A 556 6.15 12.71 2.34
CA ALA A 556 6.91 13.91 1.93
C ALA A 556 7.72 14.47 3.12
N GLY A 557 8.96 14.00 3.28
CA GLY A 557 9.85 14.38 4.38
C GLY A 557 10.79 15.56 4.12
N SER A 558 10.62 16.28 3.02
CA SER A 558 11.55 17.33 2.57
C SER A 558 11.31 18.73 3.15
N THR A 559 10.27 18.94 3.93
CA THR A 559 9.94 20.25 4.51
C THR A 559 10.09 20.22 6.02
N ALA A 560 10.62 21.29 6.60
CA ALA A 560 10.69 21.48 8.05
C ALA A 560 9.29 21.49 8.68
N LEU A 561 9.22 21.22 9.98
CA LEU A 561 8.09 21.57 10.81
C LEU A 561 8.08 23.10 10.89
N GLY A 562 7.05 23.75 10.37
CA GLY A 562 6.91 25.20 10.43
C GLY A 562 6.63 25.69 11.84
#